data_d63c2fd7a657b7d6df99abff261dbf6f
#
_entry.id   d63c2fd7a657b7d6df99abff261dbf6f
#
_cell.length_a   1.000
_cell.length_b   1.000
_cell.length_c   1.000
_cell.angle_alpha   90.00
_cell.angle_beta   90.00
_cell.angle_gamma   90.00
#
_symmetry.space_group_name_H-M   'P 1'
#
loop_
_entity.id
_entity.type
_entity.pdbx_description
1 polymer ?
#
loop_
_entity_poly.entity_id
_entity_poly.type
_entity_poly.pdbx_seq_one_letter_code
_entity_poly.pdbx_strand_id
1 'polypeptide(L)'
;MYSLIRKAIFSLDPETAHDLVIKSLHLAGKSPCQFLLKQLLACPQGTPKQVMGITFKNPIGLAAGADKNAEAIDGFGAMGFGFIEVGTVTPLAQEGNAKPRPFRFVEA
;
A
#
# COMPACT_ATOMS: atom_id res chain seq x y z
N MET A 1 -15.09 -12.10 -7.28
CA MET A 1 -14.36 -11.97 -6.00
C MET A 1 -14.04 -10.51 -5.67
N TYR A 2 -13.38 -9.75 -6.54
CA TYR A 2 -13.08 -8.33 -6.33
C TYR A 2 -14.31 -7.46 -5.99
N SER A 3 -15.44 -7.65 -6.68
CA SER A 3 -16.66 -6.88 -6.44
C SER A 3 -17.25 -7.06 -5.04
N LEU A 4 -17.13 -8.24 -4.46
CA LEU A 4 -17.58 -8.53 -3.10
C LEU A 4 -16.65 -7.88 -2.07
N ILE A 5 -15.33 -8.01 -2.26
CA ILE A 5 -14.33 -7.37 -1.40
C ILE A 5 -14.49 -5.86 -1.45
N ARG A 6 -14.67 -5.30 -2.65
CA ARG A 6 -14.92 -3.86 -2.83
C ARG A 6 -16.15 -3.38 -2.06
N LYS A 7 -17.28 -4.11 -2.17
CA LYS A 7 -18.51 -3.74 -1.43
C LYS A 7 -18.29 -3.77 0.08
N ALA A 8 -17.60 -4.80 0.58
CA ALA A 8 -17.30 -4.91 2.02
C ALA A 8 -16.40 -3.77 2.51
N ILE A 9 -15.33 -3.44 1.77
CA ILE A 9 -14.44 -2.34 2.14
C ILE A 9 -15.14 -0.98 2.00
N PHE A 10 -16.02 -0.82 1.01
CA PHE A 10 -16.74 0.44 0.80
C PHE A 10 -17.88 0.68 1.80
N SER A 11 -18.31 -0.33 2.54
CA SER A 11 -19.24 -0.16 3.66
C SER A 11 -18.57 0.44 4.91
N LEU A 12 -17.24 0.38 4.97
CA LEU A 12 -16.47 0.98 6.05
C LEU A 12 -16.17 2.45 5.75
N ASP A 13 -15.98 3.22 6.81
CA ASP A 13 -15.41 4.56 6.72
C ASP A 13 -14.04 4.50 5.98
N PRO A 14 -13.74 5.46 5.07
CA PRO A 14 -12.51 5.42 4.27
C PRO A 14 -11.22 5.34 5.09
N GLU A 15 -11.13 6.05 6.21
CA GLU A 15 -9.96 6.05 7.08
C GLU A 15 -9.81 4.68 7.77
N THR A 16 -10.89 4.14 8.31
CA THR A 16 -10.93 2.80 8.91
C THR A 16 -10.57 1.71 7.92
N ALA A 17 -11.07 1.80 6.68
CA ALA A 17 -10.72 0.86 5.62
C ALA A 17 -9.23 0.92 5.27
N HIS A 18 -8.66 2.12 5.18
CA HIS A 18 -7.23 2.32 4.94
C HIS A 18 -6.38 1.69 6.06
N ASP A 19 -6.68 2.01 7.32
CA ASP A 19 -5.96 1.48 8.48
C ASP A 19 -6.02 -0.05 8.54
N LEU A 20 -7.17 -0.62 8.22
CA LEU A 20 -7.34 -2.08 8.17
C LEU A 20 -6.45 -2.70 7.09
N VAL A 21 -6.37 -2.10 5.91
CA VAL A 21 -5.51 -2.57 4.81
C VAL A 21 -4.04 -2.48 5.20
N ILE A 22 -3.59 -1.35 5.76
CA ILE A 22 -2.20 -1.17 6.19
C ILE A 22 -1.81 -2.21 7.26
N LYS A 23 -2.63 -2.38 8.29
CA LYS A 23 -2.40 -3.39 9.35
C LYS A 23 -2.38 -4.81 8.78
N SER A 24 -3.27 -5.13 7.86
CA SER A 24 -3.32 -6.44 7.21
C SER A 24 -2.04 -6.69 6.40
N LEU A 25 -1.58 -5.71 5.63
CA LEU A 25 -0.34 -5.80 4.85
C LEU A 25 0.90 -5.84 5.75
N HIS A 26 0.91 -5.11 6.86
CA HIS A 26 1.98 -5.19 7.85
C HIS A 26 2.13 -6.61 8.40
N LEU A 27 1.02 -7.26 8.78
CA LEU A 27 1.02 -8.63 9.25
C LEU A 27 1.40 -9.63 8.14
N ALA A 28 0.82 -9.45 6.95
CA ALA A 28 1.10 -10.32 5.80
C ALA A 28 2.54 -10.16 5.26
N GLY A 29 3.18 -9.02 5.49
CA GLY A 29 4.58 -8.78 5.17
C GLY A 29 5.56 -9.55 6.04
N LYS A 30 5.12 -10.10 7.18
CA LYS A 30 5.95 -10.90 8.07
C LYS A 30 5.99 -12.37 7.61
N SER A 31 7.17 -12.99 7.71
CA SER A 31 7.32 -14.43 7.46
C SER A 31 6.50 -15.24 8.49
N PRO A 32 5.79 -16.31 8.10
CA PRO A 32 5.71 -16.98 6.79
C PRO A 32 4.67 -16.39 5.83
N CYS A 33 3.81 -15.49 6.28
CA CYS A 33 2.71 -14.94 5.49
C CYS A 33 3.18 -14.21 4.23
N GLN A 34 4.36 -13.61 4.26
CA GLN A 34 4.96 -12.93 3.11
C GLN A 34 5.14 -13.87 1.90
N PHE A 35 5.54 -15.13 2.15
CA PHE A 35 5.68 -16.11 1.08
C PHE A 35 4.34 -16.40 0.41
N LEU A 36 3.29 -16.58 1.20
CA LEU A 36 1.94 -16.83 0.69
C LEU A 36 1.41 -15.62 -0.08
N LEU A 37 1.65 -14.41 0.42
CA LEU A 37 1.25 -13.17 -0.25
C LEU A 37 1.92 -13.04 -1.61
N LYS A 38 3.22 -13.33 -1.72
CA LYS A 38 3.95 -13.36 -2.99
C LYS A 38 3.38 -14.38 -3.97
N GLN A 39 2.97 -15.56 -3.50
CA GLN A 39 2.38 -16.58 -4.37
C GLN A 39 0.99 -16.18 -4.87
N LEU A 40 0.17 -15.59 -4.02
CA LEU A 40 -1.20 -15.18 -4.37
C LEU A 40 -1.24 -13.94 -5.26
N LEU A 41 -0.31 -13.02 -5.06
CA LEU A 41 -0.25 -11.73 -5.75
C LEU A 41 0.92 -11.65 -6.73
N ALA A 42 1.47 -12.79 -7.15
CA ALA A 42 2.59 -12.86 -8.08
C ALA A 42 2.33 -11.97 -9.31
N CYS A 43 2.89 -10.77 -9.28
CA CYS A 43 2.92 -9.92 -10.45
C CYS A 43 3.95 -10.44 -11.45
N PRO A 44 3.65 -10.38 -12.76
CA PRO A 44 4.67 -10.64 -13.77
C PRO A 44 5.90 -9.79 -13.51
N GLN A 45 7.07 -10.42 -13.55
CA GLN A 45 8.34 -9.70 -13.40
C GLN A 45 8.44 -8.66 -14.52
N GLY A 46 8.42 -7.39 -14.16
CA GLY A 46 8.65 -6.31 -15.12
C GLY A 46 10.11 -6.26 -15.58
N THR A 47 10.36 -5.48 -16.62
CA THR A 47 11.74 -5.24 -17.07
C THR A 47 12.43 -4.32 -16.06
N PRO A 48 13.57 -4.73 -15.46
CA PRO A 48 14.34 -3.88 -14.58
C PRO A 48 14.76 -2.58 -15.27
N LYS A 49 14.76 -1.49 -14.54
CA LYS A 49 15.21 -0.18 -15.00
C LYS A 49 16.28 0.37 -14.07
N GLN A 50 17.33 0.91 -14.67
CA GLN A 50 18.38 1.61 -13.92
C GLN A 50 18.21 3.11 -14.08
N VAL A 51 18.01 3.79 -12.96
CA VAL A 51 17.82 5.24 -12.90
C VAL A 51 18.61 5.79 -11.72
N MET A 52 19.37 6.86 -11.93
CA MET A 52 20.20 7.49 -10.88
C MET A 52 21.12 6.51 -10.13
N GLY A 53 21.67 5.51 -10.83
CA GLY A 53 22.52 4.49 -10.21
C GLY A 53 21.78 3.41 -9.40
N ILE A 54 20.45 3.46 -9.34
CA ILE A 54 19.62 2.50 -8.62
C ILE A 54 18.92 1.59 -9.62
N THR A 55 18.95 0.27 -9.34
CA THR A 55 18.24 -0.71 -10.16
C THR A 55 16.87 -0.99 -9.56
N PHE A 56 15.83 -0.60 -10.27
CA PHE A 56 14.44 -0.89 -9.92
C PHE A 56 14.00 -2.21 -10.58
N LYS A 57 13.34 -3.08 -9.84
CA LYS A 57 12.88 -4.39 -10.34
C LYS A 57 11.86 -4.27 -11.48
N ASN A 58 11.05 -3.22 -11.44
CA ASN A 58 10.11 -2.85 -12.49
C ASN A 58 9.78 -1.34 -12.36
N PRO A 59 9.17 -0.72 -13.37
CA PRO A 59 8.91 0.72 -13.38
C PRO A 59 7.67 1.15 -12.58
N ILE A 60 6.96 0.22 -11.95
CA ILE A 60 5.73 0.54 -11.20
C ILE A 60 6.06 0.64 -9.73
N GLY A 61 5.81 1.82 -9.16
CA GLY A 61 6.01 2.09 -7.75
C GLY A 61 4.73 2.45 -7.03
N LEU A 62 4.75 2.31 -5.71
CA LEU A 62 3.70 2.83 -4.84
C LEU A 62 4.02 4.30 -4.53
N ALA A 63 3.08 5.19 -4.83
CA ALA A 63 3.23 6.61 -4.55
C ALA A 63 3.11 6.91 -3.05
N ALA A 64 3.73 8.02 -2.62
CA ALA A 64 3.59 8.57 -1.28
C ALA A 64 2.11 8.81 -0.91
N GLY A 65 1.79 8.67 0.36
CA GLY A 65 0.44 8.85 0.90
C GLY A 65 -0.32 7.55 1.16
N ALA A 66 0.02 6.45 0.48
CA ALA A 66 -0.58 5.14 0.74
C ALA A 66 -0.07 4.53 2.06
N ASP A 67 1.25 4.55 2.26
CA ASP A 67 1.90 4.13 3.51
C ASP A 67 2.77 5.28 4.03
N LYS A 68 2.12 6.25 4.68
CA LYS A 68 2.79 7.49 5.12
C LYS A 68 3.89 7.25 6.14
N ASN A 69 3.72 6.26 6.99
CA ASN A 69 4.61 5.97 8.12
C ASN A 69 5.54 4.78 7.88
N ALA A 70 5.56 4.23 6.68
CA ALA A 70 6.37 3.05 6.34
C ALA A 70 6.03 1.79 7.17
N GLU A 71 4.75 1.60 7.49
CA GLU A 71 4.29 0.51 8.35
C GLU A 71 4.17 -0.84 7.62
N ALA A 72 3.94 -0.83 6.30
CA ALA A 72 3.63 -2.02 5.51
C ALA A 72 4.56 -2.23 4.30
N ILE A 73 5.80 -1.73 4.36
CA ILE A 73 6.77 -1.80 3.26
C ILE A 73 6.94 -3.24 2.74
N ASP A 74 7.13 -4.22 3.64
CA ASP A 74 7.33 -5.62 3.27
C ASP A 74 6.09 -6.21 2.59
N GLY A 75 4.90 -5.83 3.05
CA GLY A 75 3.62 -6.23 2.45
C GLY A 75 3.47 -5.69 1.03
N PHE A 76 3.69 -4.40 0.83
CA PHE A 76 3.66 -3.78 -0.49
C PHE A 76 4.77 -4.32 -1.41
N GLY A 77 5.97 -4.53 -0.88
CA GLY A 77 7.06 -5.17 -1.63
C GLY A 77 6.71 -6.58 -2.09
N ALA A 78 5.98 -7.35 -1.26
CA ALA A 78 5.49 -8.67 -1.60
C ALA A 78 4.41 -8.65 -2.70
N MET A 79 3.65 -7.56 -2.83
CA MET A 79 2.69 -7.35 -3.92
C MET A 79 3.36 -7.11 -5.28
N GLY A 80 4.68 -6.87 -5.32
CA GLY A 80 5.43 -6.78 -6.57
C GLY A 80 5.77 -5.36 -7.02
N PHE A 81 5.55 -4.33 -6.21
CA PHE A 81 6.02 -2.98 -6.54
C PHE A 81 7.53 -2.95 -6.71
N GLY A 82 8.02 -2.25 -7.71
CA GLY A 82 9.44 -2.07 -7.99
C GLY A 82 10.13 -1.14 -7.00
N PHE A 83 9.37 -0.20 -6.44
CA PHE A 83 9.79 0.73 -5.39
C PHE A 83 8.57 1.22 -4.61
N ILE A 84 8.83 1.79 -3.46
CA ILE A 84 7.80 2.33 -2.57
C ILE A 84 8.27 3.71 -2.11
N GLU A 85 7.43 4.71 -2.30
CA GLU A 85 7.64 6.05 -1.78
C GLU A 85 6.81 6.22 -0.52
N VAL A 86 7.48 6.51 0.59
CA VAL A 86 6.83 6.73 1.89
C VAL A 86 6.75 8.22 2.21
N GLY A 87 5.82 8.61 3.01
CA GLY A 87 5.72 9.99 3.48
C GLY A 87 4.42 10.71 3.07
N THR A 88 4.39 12.01 3.26
CA THR A 88 5.49 12.96 3.48
C THR A 88 6.12 12.76 4.86
N VAL A 89 7.43 12.84 4.93
CA VAL A 89 8.18 12.86 6.21
C VAL A 89 8.31 14.31 6.66
N THR A 90 7.92 14.58 7.90
CA THR A 90 8.01 15.91 8.51
C THR A 90 8.92 15.87 9.73
N PRO A 91 9.68 16.95 10.04
CA PRO A 91 10.59 16.97 11.18
C PRO A 91 9.86 16.89 12.53
N LEU A 92 8.61 17.29 12.59
CA LEU A 92 7.74 17.18 13.77
C LEU A 92 6.48 16.40 13.39
N ALA A 93 5.93 15.67 14.36
CA ALA A 93 4.64 14.99 14.21
C ALA A 93 3.54 16.01 13.90
N GLN A 94 2.68 15.66 12.94
CA GLN A 94 1.52 16.47 12.57
C GLN A 94 0.25 15.65 12.72
N GLU A 95 -0.70 16.14 13.50
CA GLU A 95 -1.95 15.43 13.76
C GLU A 95 -2.87 15.37 12.53
N GLY A 96 -2.65 16.28 11.58
CA GLY A 96 -3.47 16.42 10.39
C GLY A 96 -4.79 17.15 10.68
N ASN A 97 -5.69 17.15 9.70
CA ASN A 97 -7.00 17.80 9.83
C ASN A 97 -7.92 17.03 10.78
N ALA A 98 -8.95 17.71 11.28
CA ALA A 98 -10.00 17.05 12.05
C ALA A 98 -10.71 15.96 11.23
N LYS A 99 -11.13 14.90 11.90
CA LYS A 99 -11.91 13.82 11.27
C LYS A 99 -13.39 14.24 11.08
N PRO A 100 -14.07 13.74 10.01
CA PRO A 100 -13.57 12.86 8.94
C PRO A 100 -12.70 13.61 7.91
N ARG A 101 -11.63 12.98 7.43
CA ARG A 101 -10.65 13.58 6.51
C ARG A 101 -10.82 13.13 5.07
N PRO A 102 -10.82 11.81 4.77
CA PRO A 102 -11.04 11.32 3.41
C PRO A 102 -12.53 11.13 3.13
N PHE A 103 -12.95 11.54 1.94
CA PHE A 103 -14.30 11.35 1.44
C PHE A 103 -14.27 10.52 0.16
N ARG A 104 -15.23 9.60 0.01
CA ARG A 104 -15.43 8.87 -1.23
C ARG A 104 -16.59 9.49 -1.99
N PHE A 105 -16.32 9.81 -3.23
CA PHE A 105 -17.37 10.09 -4.20
C PHE A 105 -17.67 8.78 -4.93
N VAL A 106 -18.79 8.17 -4.60
CA VAL A 106 -19.27 6.99 -5.32
C VAL A 106 -20.12 7.51 -6.45
N GLU A 107 -19.62 7.43 -7.66
CA GLU A 107 -20.44 7.70 -8.85
C GLU A 107 -21.60 6.71 -8.88
N ALA A 108 -22.78 7.23 -9.15
CA ALA A 108 -24.00 6.47 -9.22
C ALA A 108 -24.03 5.52 -10.43
#